data_ef4a42752dfdaa9357d7709303875241
#
_entry.id   ef4a42752dfdaa9357d7709303875241
#
_cell.length_a   1.000
_cell.length_b   1.000
_cell.length_c   1.000
_cell.angle_alpha   90.00
_cell.angle_beta   90.00
_cell.angle_gamma   90.00
#
_symmetry.space_group_name_H-M   'P 1'
#
loop_
_entity.id
_entity.type
_entity.pdbx_description
1 polymer ?
#
loop_
_entity_poly.entity_id
_entity_poly.type
_entity_poly.pdbx_seq_one_letter_code
_entity_poly.pdbx_strand_id
1 'polypeptide(L)'
;YFGGGNDPDVGAALAAAFDELRALGATTVDIALPSVRHAIPVYYVIAPAEASSNLSRFDGVRYGHRAARYDDLADMYRRTRAEGFGAEVKRRILVGTYVLSHGYYDAYYLKAQKVRRLIANDFARAWGECDVIMGPTAPSPAFRFGDKSDDPVQMYLNDIYTIPVNL
;
A
#
# COMPACT_ATOMS: atom_id res chain seq x y z
N TYR A 1 -8.45 9.91 -13.13
CA TYR A 1 -7.60 9.13 -12.21
C TYR A 1 -6.60 8.24 -12.94
N PHE A 2 -7.00 7.67 -14.06
CA PHE A 2 -6.16 6.76 -14.87
C PHE A 2 -5.48 7.47 -16.05
N GLY A 3 -5.41 8.77 -16.06
CA GLY A 3 -4.89 9.57 -17.16
C GLY A 3 -3.38 9.75 -17.10
N GLY A 4 -2.66 9.11 -18.01
CA GLY A 4 -1.24 9.32 -18.29
C GLY A 4 -0.29 8.44 -17.45
N GLY A 5 0.73 7.91 -18.13
CA GLY A 5 1.79 7.10 -17.51
C GLY A 5 1.58 5.60 -17.49
N ASN A 6 0.47 5.10 -18.04
CA ASN A 6 0.29 3.67 -18.25
C ASN A 6 1.02 3.22 -19.52
N ASP A 7 1.50 1.99 -19.46
CA ASP A 7 1.98 1.28 -20.65
C ASP A 7 0.85 1.20 -21.69
N PRO A 8 1.15 1.40 -23.00
CA PRO A 8 0.16 1.33 -24.07
C PRO A 8 -0.64 0.02 -24.10
N ASP A 9 -0.01 -1.11 -23.79
CA ASP A 9 -0.67 -2.42 -23.78
C ASP A 9 -1.72 -2.50 -22.65
N VAL A 10 -1.43 -1.91 -21.46
CA VAL A 10 -2.40 -1.80 -20.36
C VAL A 10 -3.57 -0.92 -20.78
N GLY A 11 -3.29 0.21 -21.44
CA GLY A 11 -4.31 1.10 -21.94
C GLY A 11 -5.23 0.43 -22.97
N ALA A 12 -4.67 -0.30 -23.92
CA ALA A 12 -5.42 -1.03 -24.94
C ALA A 12 -6.29 -2.14 -24.34
N ALA A 13 -5.75 -2.94 -23.41
CA ALA A 13 -6.50 -3.98 -22.74
C ALA A 13 -7.68 -3.42 -21.93
N LEU A 14 -7.48 -2.28 -21.24
CA LEU A 14 -8.53 -1.61 -20.50
C LEU A 14 -9.63 -1.08 -21.41
N ALA A 15 -9.28 -0.46 -22.53
CA ALA A 15 -10.25 0.03 -23.54
C ALA A 15 -11.09 -1.12 -24.08
N ALA A 16 -10.48 -2.24 -24.49
CA ALA A 16 -11.18 -3.42 -24.96
C ALA A 16 -12.16 -3.98 -23.90
N ALA A 17 -11.75 -4.00 -22.63
CA ALA A 17 -12.64 -4.45 -21.55
C ALA A 17 -13.85 -3.52 -21.35
N PHE A 18 -13.67 -2.20 -21.47
CA PHE A 18 -14.80 -1.26 -21.44
C PHE A 18 -15.74 -1.43 -22.63
N ASP A 19 -15.22 -1.68 -23.81
CA ASP A 19 -16.05 -1.92 -25.00
C ASP A 19 -16.88 -3.20 -24.86
N GLU A 20 -16.30 -4.26 -24.32
CA GLU A 20 -17.03 -5.51 -24.02
C GLU A 20 -18.14 -5.30 -23.00
N LEU A 21 -17.86 -4.58 -21.91
CA LEU A 21 -18.87 -4.27 -20.89
C LEU A 21 -20.02 -3.44 -21.48
N ARG A 22 -19.74 -2.48 -22.33
CA ARG A 22 -20.78 -1.69 -23.03
C ARG A 22 -21.61 -2.57 -23.96
N ALA A 23 -20.99 -3.50 -24.68
CA ALA A 23 -21.71 -4.46 -25.53
C ALA A 23 -22.64 -5.38 -24.72
N LEU A 24 -22.27 -5.66 -23.45
CA LEU A 24 -23.09 -6.42 -22.51
C LEU A 24 -24.18 -5.58 -21.82
N GLY A 25 -24.28 -4.28 -22.14
CA GLY A 25 -25.34 -3.39 -21.66
C GLY A 25 -24.93 -2.50 -20.47
N ALA A 26 -23.65 -2.47 -20.08
CA ALA A 26 -23.19 -1.54 -19.06
C ALA A 26 -23.13 -0.10 -19.59
N THR A 27 -23.50 0.85 -18.74
CA THR A 27 -23.28 2.27 -18.97
C THR A 27 -22.01 2.73 -18.27
N THR A 28 -21.15 3.45 -18.98
CA THR A 28 -19.91 4.01 -18.41
C THR A 28 -20.11 5.48 -18.02
N VAL A 29 -19.66 5.85 -16.82
CA VAL A 29 -19.64 7.23 -16.34
C VAL A 29 -18.22 7.59 -15.90
N ASP A 30 -17.79 8.81 -16.15
CA ASP A 30 -16.52 9.32 -15.70
C ASP A 30 -16.63 9.79 -14.24
N ILE A 31 -15.79 9.29 -13.37
CA ILE A 31 -15.71 9.69 -11.96
C ILE A 31 -14.39 10.40 -11.67
N ALA A 32 -14.39 11.22 -10.62
CA ALA A 32 -13.19 11.89 -10.13
C ALA A 32 -12.89 11.52 -8.68
N LEU A 33 -11.64 11.14 -8.41
CA LEU A 33 -11.13 10.81 -7.09
C LEU A 33 -9.94 11.75 -6.75
N PRO A 34 -10.19 13.06 -6.49
CA PRO A 34 -9.13 14.07 -6.43
C PRO A 34 -8.15 13.88 -5.27
N SER A 35 -8.56 13.25 -4.17
CA SER A 35 -7.69 13.03 -3.00
C SER A 35 -6.76 11.83 -3.16
N VAL A 36 -7.00 10.96 -4.14
CA VAL A 36 -6.20 9.75 -4.37
C VAL A 36 -4.74 10.06 -4.72
N ARG A 37 -4.44 11.24 -5.25
CA ARG A 37 -3.05 11.72 -5.44
C ARG A 37 -2.20 11.68 -4.15
N HIS A 38 -2.83 11.63 -2.98
CA HIS A 38 -2.17 11.55 -1.69
C HIS A 38 -2.09 10.12 -1.13
N ALA A 39 -2.60 9.12 -1.86
CA ALA A 39 -2.70 7.74 -1.35
C ALA A 39 -1.34 7.12 -1.02
N ILE A 40 -0.34 7.30 -1.89
CA ILE A 40 1.01 6.76 -1.68
C ILE A 40 1.61 7.27 -0.37
N PRO A 41 1.78 8.58 -0.13
CA PRO A 41 2.34 9.07 1.14
C PRO A 41 1.49 8.68 2.35
N VAL A 42 0.17 8.64 2.24
CA VAL A 42 -0.72 8.19 3.32
C VAL A 42 -0.48 6.73 3.67
N TYR A 43 -0.39 5.86 2.67
CA TYR A 43 -0.10 4.45 2.85
C TYR A 43 1.25 4.22 3.55
N TYR A 44 2.32 4.89 3.08
CA TYR A 44 3.66 4.73 3.66
C TYR A 44 3.82 5.32 5.06
N VAL A 45 2.84 6.05 5.56
CA VAL A 45 2.74 6.44 6.96
C VAL A 45 1.92 5.43 7.76
N ILE A 46 0.70 5.10 7.30
CA ILE A 46 -0.24 4.27 8.06
C ILE A 46 0.20 2.80 8.10
N ALA A 47 0.52 2.21 6.95
CA ALA A 47 0.84 0.78 6.89
C ALA A 47 2.09 0.40 7.71
N PRO A 48 3.22 1.15 7.67
CA PRO A 48 4.34 0.92 8.57
C PRO A 48 3.99 1.13 10.04
N ALA A 49 3.18 2.14 10.39
CA ALA A 49 2.74 2.38 11.76
C ALA A 49 1.96 1.18 12.32
N GLU A 50 0.99 0.69 11.56
CA GLU A 50 0.22 -0.50 11.94
C GLU A 50 1.07 -1.77 11.93
N ALA A 51 1.96 -1.94 10.96
CA ALA A 51 2.89 -3.07 10.91
C ALA A 51 3.81 -3.10 12.14
N SER A 52 4.37 -1.96 12.56
CA SER A 52 5.23 -1.89 13.74
C SER A 52 4.50 -2.31 15.01
N SER A 53 3.25 -1.90 15.17
CA SER A 53 2.39 -2.28 16.29
C SER A 53 1.99 -3.76 16.23
N ASN A 54 1.49 -4.22 15.09
CA ASN A 54 1.01 -5.59 14.92
C ASN A 54 2.13 -6.63 15.01
N LEU A 55 3.29 -6.35 14.43
CA LEU A 55 4.44 -7.27 14.42
C LEU A 55 5.24 -7.26 15.75
N SER A 56 4.90 -6.38 16.69
CA SER A 56 5.50 -6.38 18.04
C SER A 56 5.24 -7.70 18.79
N ARG A 57 4.12 -8.36 18.50
CA ARG A 57 3.70 -9.64 19.11
C ARG A 57 4.53 -10.86 18.71
N PHE A 58 5.31 -10.77 17.61
CA PHE A 58 6.20 -11.85 17.16
C PHE A 58 7.52 -11.77 17.95
N ASP A 59 7.48 -12.28 19.16
CA ASP A 59 8.57 -12.20 20.14
C ASP A 59 9.37 -13.50 20.29
N GLY A 60 8.91 -14.59 19.62
CA GLY A 60 9.53 -15.92 19.72
C GLY A 60 9.19 -16.67 21.00
N VAL A 61 8.30 -16.14 21.85
CA VAL A 61 7.84 -16.81 23.07
C VAL A 61 6.52 -17.51 22.86
N ARG A 62 5.51 -16.76 22.39
CA ARG A 62 4.16 -17.29 22.16
C ARG A 62 4.02 -18.00 20.84
N TYR A 63 4.60 -17.42 19.79
CA TYR A 63 4.57 -17.95 18.42
C TYR A 63 5.61 -17.26 17.53
N GLY A 64 5.79 -17.81 16.33
CA GLY A 64 6.76 -17.33 15.37
C GLY A 64 8.14 -17.95 15.54
N HIS A 65 9.11 -17.45 14.78
CA HIS A 65 10.50 -17.86 14.88
C HIS A 65 11.06 -17.52 16.26
N ARG A 66 11.91 -18.43 16.81
CA ARG A 66 12.74 -18.18 17.98
C ARG A 66 14.20 -18.47 17.64
N ALA A 67 15.09 -17.55 17.96
CA ALA A 67 16.52 -17.77 17.85
C ALA A 67 16.96 -19.01 18.64
N ALA A 68 17.78 -19.86 18.00
CA ALA A 68 18.22 -21.11 18.62
C ALA A 68 19.26 -20.90 19.75
N ARG A 69 19.97 -19.77 19.74
CA ARG A 69 21.01 -19.43 20.70
C ARG A 69 20.88 -17.97 21.12
N TYR A 70 20.94 -17.73 22.42
CA TYR A 70 20.87 -16.38 23.03
C TYR A 70 21.48 -16.45 24.43
N ASP A 71 21.97 -15.32 24.92
CA ASP A 71 22.66 -15.23 26.19
C ASP A 71 21.69 -14.89 27.34
N ASP A 72 20.70 -14.02 27.07
CA ASP A 72 19.65 -13.61 28.00
C ASP A 72 18.33 -13.34 27.27
N LEU A 73 17.30 -12.92 28.01
CA LEU A 73 15.97 -12.65 27.48
C LEU A 73 15.98 -11.51 26.45
N ALA A 74 16.73 -10.44 26.71
CA ALA A 74 16.82 -9.31 25.79
C ALA A 74 17.54 -9.70 24.50
N ASP A 75 18.57 -10.49 24.59
CA ASP A 75 19.28 -11.05 23.44
C ASP A 75 18.39 -12.02 22.65
N MET A 76 17.59 -12.85 23.34
CA MET A 76 16.61 -13.70 22.69
C MET A 76 15.65 -12.90 21.81
N TYR A 77 15.03 -11.84 22.32
CA TYR A 77 14.13 -10.98 21.54
C TYR A 77 14.84 -10.33 20.37
N ARG A 78 16.03 -9.80 20.59
CA ARG A 78 16.82 -9.11 19.56
C ARG A 78 17.18 -10.06 18.40
N ARG A 79 17.74 -11.24 18.71
CA ARG A 79 18.12 -12.25 17.70
C ARG A 79 16.89 -12.81 16.99
N THR A 80 15.85 -13.19 17.73
CA THR A 80 14.61 -13.70 17.16
C THR A 80 14.03 -12.76 16.11
N ARG A 81 13.95 -11.46 16.43
CA ARG A 81 13.41 -10.46 15.50
C ARG A 81 14.37 -10.15 14.36
N ALA A 82 15.67 -10.18 14.61
CA ALA A 82 16.69 -9.98 13.57
C ALA A 82 16.69 -11.12 12.55
N GLU A 83 16.52 -12.37 12.99
CA GLU A 83 16.49 -13.56 12.15
C GLU A 83 15.13 -13.77 11.47
N GLY A 84 14.02 -13.53 12.21
CA GLY A 84 12.67 -13.85 11.79
C GLY A 84 12.06 -12.86 10.82
N PHE A 85 12.55 -11.60 10.77
CA PHE A 85 12.04 -10.59 9.85
C PHE A 85 13.02 -10.30 8.71
N GLY A 86 12.51 -10.30 7.47
CA GLY A 86 13.25 -9.86 6.30
C GLY A 86 13.60 -8.37 6.34
N ALA A 87 14.48 -7.93 5.46
CA ALA A 87 15.01 -6.57 5.44
C ALA A 87 13.92 -5.50 5.24
N GLU A 88 12.96 -5.74 4.33
CA GLU A 88 11.85 -4.81 4.08
C GLU A 88 10.91 -4.68 5.28
N VAL A 89 10.57 -5.80 5.93
CA VAL A 89 9.73 -5.79 7.12
C VAL A 89 10.41 -5.02 8.26
N LYS A 90 11.71 -5.21 8.47
CA LYS A 90 12.49 -4.46 9.45
C LYS A 90 12.48 -2.95 9.16
N ARG A 91 12.62 -2.57 7.89
CA ARG A 91 12.53 -1.16 7.46
C ARG A 91 11.17 -0.57 7.79
N ARG A 92 10.08 -1.27 7.49
CA ARG A 92 8.71 -0.83 7.80
C ARG A 92 8.46 -0.71 9.30
N ILE A 93 8.95 -1.64 10.10
CA ILE A 93 8.86 -1.56 11.56
C ILE A 93 9.58 -0.31 12.09
N LEU A 94 10.78 -0.02 11.60
CA LEU A 94 11.54 1.18 12.00
C LEU A 94 10.81 2.47 11.63
N VAL A 95 10.33 2.58 10.40
CA VAL A 95 9.56 3.75 9.94
C VAL A 95 8.29 3.91 10.77
N GLY A 96 7.55 2.81 11.00
CA GLY A 96 6.33 2.85 11.80
C GLY A 96 6.56 3.27 13.26
N THR A 97 7.62 2.77 13.88
CA THR A 97 8.02 3.16 15.23
C THR A 97 8.35 4.65 15.30
N TYR A 98 9.06 5.19 14.29
CA TYR A 98 9.36 6.61 14.20
C TYR A 98 8.09 7.45 14.07
N VAL A 99 7.19 7.08 13.16
CA VAL A 99 5.92 7.79 12.91
C VAL A 99 5.02 7.82 14.15
N LEU A 100 5.05 6.76 14.97
CA LEU A 100 4.26 6.67 16.21
C LEU A 100 4.94 7.30 17.42
N SER A 101 6.18 7.79 17.29
CA SER A 101 6.92 8.38 18.40
C SER A 101 6.41 9.77 18.77
N HIS A 102 6.74 10.19 20.01
CA HIS A 102 6.35 11.50 20.53
C HIS A 102 6.82 12.65 19.61
N GLY A 103 5.94 13.60 19.34
CA GLY A 103 6.20 14.74 18.45
C GLY A 103 5.96 14.46 16.96
N TYR A 104 5.95 13.20 16.53
CA TYR A 104 5.68 12.81 15.13
C TYR A 104 4.29 12.23 14.91
N TYR A 105 3.68 11.68 15.95
CA TYR A 105 2.36 11.05 15.89
C TYR A 105 1.29 11.98 15.30
N ASP A 106 1.17 13.21 15.82
CA ASP A 106 0.20 14.18 15.33
C ASP A 106 0.52 14.69 13.94
N ALA A 107 1.81 14.96 13.67
CA ALA A 107 2.27 15.53 12.42
C ALA A 107 2.15 14.55 11.24
N TYR A 108 2.33 13.27 11.48
CA TYR A 108 2.34 12.24 10.44
C TYR A 108 1.13 11.30 10.53
N TYR A 109 0.99 10.54 11.60
CA TYR A 109 -0.03 9.49 11.69
C TYR A 109 -1.45 10.07 11.70
N LEU A 110 -1.75 11.02 12.58
CA LEU A 110 -3.08 11.64 12.62
C LEU A 110 -3.39 12.42 11.34
N LYS A 111 -2.40 13.09 10.76
CA LYS A 111 -2.57 13.78 9.48
C LYS A 111 -2.89 12.79 8.36
N ALA A 112 -2.17 11.67 8.29
CA ALA A 112 -2.43 10.62 7.31
C ALA A 112 -3.83 10.02 7.49
N GLN A 113 -4.30 9.77 8.72
CA GLN A 113 -5.66 9.32 9.00
C GLN A 113 -6.73 10.32 8.51
N LYS A 114 -6.50 11.62 8.66
CA LYS A 114 -7.41 12.67 8.14
C LYS A 114 -7.44 12.64 6.61
N VAL A 115 -6.30 12.51 5.95
CA VAL A 115 -6.23 12.43 4.48
C VAL A 115 -6.85 11.13 3.96
N ARG A 116 -6.64 10.00 4.66
CA ARG A 116 -7.34 8.74 4.38
C ARG A 116 -8.85 8.92 4.35
N ARG A 117 -9.42 9.67 5.30
CA ARG A 117 -10.86 9.99 5.31
C ARG A 117 -11.28 10.77 4.06
N LEU A 118 -10.46 11.69 3.55
CA LEU A 118 -10.76 12.41 2.31
C LEU A 118 -10.79 11.47 1.10
N ILE A 119 -9.85 10.53 1.04
CA ILE A 119 -9.82 9.48 0.00
C ILE A 119 -11.10 8.63 0.09
N ALA A 120 -11.45 8.16 1.28
CA ALA A 120 -12.69 7.38 1.48
C ALA A 120 -13.95 8.16 1.06
N ASN A 121 -13.99 9.48 1.31
CA ASN A 121 -15.09 10.33 0.89
C ASN A 121 -15.19 10.48 -0.63
N ASP A 122 -14.04 10.45 -1.35
CA ASP A 122 -14.06 10.45 -2.82
C ASP A 122 -14.73 9.19 -3.37
N PHE A 123 -14.38 8.03 -2.83
CA PHE A 123 -15.03 6.76 -3.18
C PHE A 123 -16.52 6.76 -2.81
N ALA A 124 -16.88 7.28 -1.62
CA ALA A 124 -18.29 7.36 -1.20
C ALA A 124 -19.14 8.22 -2.15
N ARG A 125 -18.57 9.31 -2.70
CA ARG A 125 -19.27 10.10 -3.73
C ARG A 125 -19.42 9.32 -5.03
N ALA A 126 -18.34 8.65 -5.49
CA ALA A 126 -18.38 7.88 -6.71
C ALA A 126 -19.42 6.74 -6.66
N TRP A 127 -19.59 6.08 -5.52
CA TRP A 127 -20.64 5.08 -5.31
C TRP A 127 -22.07 5.62 -5.38
N GLY A 128 -22.26 6.92 -5.33
CA GLY A 128 -23.55 7.57 -5.61
C GLY A 128 -23.85 7.68 -7.12
N GLU A 129 -22.86 7.48 -7.97
CA GLU A 129 -22.95 7.67 -9.43
C GLU A 129 -22.78 6.35 -10.21
N CYS A 130 -22.18 5.32 -9.61
CA CYS A 130 -21.90 4.04 -10.27
C CYS A 130 -21.97 2.85 -9.30
N ASP A 131 -22.23 1.66 -9.85
CA ASP A 131 -22.31 0.41 -9.10
C ASP A 131 -20.92 -0.26 -8.98
N VAL A 132 -20.02 0.00 -9.94
CA VAL A 132 -18.66 -0.58 -10.02
C VAL A 132 -17.67 0.48 -10.48
N ILE A 133 -16.52 0.55 -9.80
CA ILE A 133 -15.39 1.36 -10.24
C ILE A 133 -14.38 0.43 -10.91
N MET A 134 -14.01 0.74 -12.15
CA MET A 134 -13.07 -0.06 -12.94
C MET A 134 -11.85 0.76 -13.32
N GLY A 135 -10.69 0.12 -13.31
CA GLY A 135 -9.43 0.74 -13.70
C GLY A 135 -8.30 -0.29 -13.79
N PRO A 136 -7.07 0.12 -14.20
CA PRO A 136 -5.93 -0.77 -14.24
C PRO A 136 -5.52 -1.18 -12.81
N THR A 137 -4.97 -2.38 -12.68
CA THR A 137 -4.40 -2.86 -11.41
C THR A 137 -2.96 -2.38 -11.23
N ALA A 138 -2.21 -2.31 -12.33
CA ALA A 138 -0.83 -1.84 -12.37
C ALA A 138 -0.61 -0.97 -13.61
N PRO A 139 0.35 -0.02 -13.59
CA PRO A 139 0.62 0.86 -14.73
C PRO A 139 1.35 0.17 -15.88
N SER A 140 1.92 -1.01 -15.68
CA SER A 140 2.67 -1.76 -16.68
C SER A 140 2.34 -3.26 -16.61
N PRO A 141 2.59 -4.03 -17.68
CA PRO A 141 2.59 -5.49 -17.64
C PRO A 141 3.62 -6.03 -16.64
N ALA A 142 3.62 -7.35 -16.44
CA ALA A 142 4.61 -8.02 -15.62
C ALA A 142 6.03 -7.72 -16.11
N PHE A 143 6.92 -7.35 -15.20
CA PHE A 143 8.32 -7.08 -15.48
C PHE A 143 9.19 -8.32 -15.22
N ARG A 144 10.39 -8.37 -15.79
CA ARG A 144 11.33 -9.47 -15.60
C ARG A 144 11.94 -9.43 -14.19
N PHE A 145 12.38 -10.57 -13.70
CA PHE A 145 13.14 -10.62 -12.46
C PHE A 145 14.38 -9.72 -12.54
N GLY A 146 14.52 -8.84 -11.58
CA GLY A 146 15.66 -7.91 -11.48
C GLY A 146 15.44 -6.54 -12.16
N ASP A 147 14.47 -6.38 -13.05
CA ASP A 147 14.29 -5.13 -13.83
C ASP A 147 14.03 -3.88 -12.99
N LYS A 148 13.51 -4.03 -11.77
CA LYS A 148 13.13 -2.90 -10.89
C LYS A 148 13.83 -2.94 -9.53
N SER A 149 14.88 -3.76 -9.37
CA SER A 149 15.59 -3.91 -8.11
C SER A 149 16.37 -2.65 -7.68
N ASP A 150 16.77 -1.82 -8.64
CA ASP A 150 17.69 -0.71 -8.43
C ASP A 150 16.97 0.64 -8.20
N ASP A 151 15.67 0.72 -8.45
CA ASP A 151 14.86 1.92 -8.21
C ASP A 151 13.64 1.60 -7.32
N PRO A 152 13.75 1.82 -6.00
CA PRO A 152 12.63 1.64 -5.07
C PRO A 152 11.40 2.49 -5.40
N VAL A 153 11.58 3.67 -6.00
CA VAL A 153 10.47 4.57 -6.34
C VAL A 153 9.63 3.99 -7.47
N GLN A 154 10.26 3.41 -8.48
CA GLN A 154 9.55 2.72 -9.56
C GLN A 154 8.78 1.50 -9.05
N MET A 155 9.34 0.75 -8.10
CA MET A 155 8.65 -0.36 -7.48
C MET A 155 7.38 0.11 -6.74
N TYR A 156 7.47 1.22 -5.99
CA TYR A 156 6.32 1.79 -5.28
C TYR A 156 5.25 2.37 -6.20
N LEU A 157 5.62 2.89 -7.37
CA LEU A 157 4.65 3.38 -8.35
C LEU A 157 3.82 2.27 -9.01
N ASN A 158 4.26 1.02 -8.95
CA ASN A 158 3.43 -0.10 -9.44
C ASN A 158 2.14 -0.28 -8.62
N ASP A 159 2.12 0.17 -7.38
CA ASP A 159 0.98 0.02 -6.47
C ASP A 159 0.04 1.24 -6.50
N ILE A 160 0.26 2.20 -7.41
CA ILE A 160 -0.46 3.48 -7.44
C ILE A 160 -1.98 3.32 -7.55
N TYR A 161 -2.45 2.26 -8.22
CA TYR A 161 -3.88 1.99 -8.40
C TYR A 161 -4.49 1.13 -7.30
N THR A 162 -3.70 0.27 -6.67
CA THR A 162 -4.17 -0.63 -5.62
C THR A 162 -4.13 0.00 -4.23
N ILE A 163 -3.17 0.88 -3.96
CA ILE A 163 -3.03 1.56 -2.66
C ILE A 163 -4.31 2.31 -2.23
N PRO A 164 -4.92 3.16 -3.06
CA PRO A 164 -6.11 3.91 -2.63
C PRO A 164 -7.33 3.03 -2.34
N VAL A 165 -7.42 1.88 -2.98
CA VAL A 165 -8.49 0.90 -2.76
C VAL A 165 -8.31 0.16 -1.42
N ASN A 166 -7.06 0.01 -0.97
CA ASN A 166 -6.72 -0.68 0.28
C ASN A 166 -6.67 0.26 1.51
N LEU A 167 -6.70 1.56 1.30
CA LEU A 167 -6.74 2.56 2.38
C LEU A 167 -8.14 2.72 2.96
#